data_e1507b680fce868c79145bb918cd7ef1
#
_entry.id   e1507b680fce868c79145bb918cd7ef1
#
_cell.length_a   1.000
_cell.length_b   1.000
_cell.length_c   1.000
_cell.angle_alpha   90.00
_cell.angle_beta   90.00
_cell.angle_gamma   90.00
#
_symmetry.space_group_name_H-M   'P 1'
#
loop_
_entity.id
_entity.type
_entity.pdbx_description
1 polymer ?
#
loop_
_entity_poly.entity_id
_entity_poly.type
_entity_poly.pdbx_seq_one_letter_code
_entity_poly.pdbx_strand_id
1 'polypeptide(L)' 'MLNFTSRTTYYLSSTPTDMRNGREGLAGIIREKMQHDPYSYDEAFIFYSKDYRKVKILHYDINGFCLIPEVV' A
#
# COMPACT_ATOMS: atom_id res chain seq x y z
N MET A 1 1.91 0.41 15.01
CA MET A 1 2.63 1.55 14.47
C MET A 1 3.55 1.10 13.36
N LEU A 2 3.54 1.79 12.26
CA LEU A 2 4.45 1.49 11.16
C LEU A 2 5.84 2.01 11.46
N ASN A 3 6.84 1.19 11.16
CA ASN A 3 8.24 1.56 11.29
C ASN A 3 8.83 1.76 9.91
N PHE A 4 8.63 2.95 9.36
CA PHE A 4 9.29 3.32 8.12
C PHE A 4 10.70 3.79 8.43
N THR A 5 11.66 3.25 7.71
CA THR A 5 13.05 3.62 7.84
C THR A 5 13.47 4.50 6.68
N SER A 6 14.64 5.08 6.74
CA SER A 6 15.21 5.83 5.62
C SER A 6 15.44 4.98 4.38
N ARG A 7 15.39 3.64 4.52
CA ARG A 7 15.56 2.70 3.41
C ARG A 7 14.25 2.33 2.74
N THR A 8 13.12 2.73 3.32
CA THR A 8 11.81 2.38 2.74
C THR A 8 11.61 3.12 1.44
N THR A 9 11.31 2.37 0.40
CA THR A 9 10.94 2.94 -0.89
C THR A 9 9.42 2.98 -0.99
N TYR A 10 8.89 4.12 -1.39
CA TYR A 10 7.44 4.32 -1.51
C TYR A 10 7.04 4.25 -2.98
N TYR A 11 6.02 3.45 -3.25
CA TYR A 11 5.47 3.31 -4.60
C TYR A 11 4.04 3.80 -4.61
N LEU A 12 3.73 4.72 -5.49
CA LEU A 12 2.39 5.25 -5.67
C LEU A 12 1.70 4.50 -6.81
N SER A 13 0.47 4.06 -6.56
CA SER A 13 -0.32 3.44 -7.62
C SER A 13 -0.53 4.43 -8.76
N SER A 14 -0.40 3.96 -9.99
CA SER A 14 -0.56 4.82 -11.18
C SER A 14 -2.01 5.18 -11.47
N THR A 15 -2.94 4.45 -10.89
CA THR A 15 -4.38 4.69 -11.08
C THR A 15 -5.10 4.67 -9.74
N PRO A 16 -6.26 5.33 -9.63
CA PRO A 16 -7.08 5.26 -8.43
C PRO A 16 -7.50 3.82 -8.13
N THR A 17 -7.67 3.54 -6.85
CA THR A 17 -8.00 2.21 -6.35
C THR A 17 -9.30 2.26 -5.57
N ASP A 18 -10.12 1.22 -5.71
CA ASP A 18 -11.32 1.07 -4.90
C ASP A 18 -10.93 0.90 -3.42
N MET A 19 -11.36 1.83 -2.60
CA MET A 19 -11.01 1.86 -1.17
C MET A 19 -11.70 0.76 -0.36
N ARG A 20 -12.58 -0.04 -0.98
CA ARG A 20 -13.14 -1.22 -0.33
C ARG A 20 -12.15 -2.38 -0.28
N ASN A 21 -11.09 -2.33 -1.07
CA ASN A 21 -10.04 -3.34 -1.02
C ASN A 21 -9.34 -3.35 0.32
N GLY A 22 -9.25 -4.54 0.92
CA GLY A 22 -8.45 -4.76 2.10
C GLY A 22 -7.03 -5.19 1.75
N ARG A 23 -6.33 -5.74 2.75
CA ARG A 23 -4.92 -6.13 2.60
C ARG A 23 -4.69 -7.08 1.44
N GLU A 24 -5.51 -8.12 1.34
CA GLU A 24 -5.35 -9.13 0.29
C GLU A 24 -5.63 -8.58 -1.10
N GLY A 25 -6.67 -7.76 -1.22
CA GLY A 25 -7.00 -7.13 -2.50
C GLY A 25 -5.89 -6.21 -2.97
N LEU A 26 -5.35 -5.39 -2.08
CA LEU A 26 -4.26 -4.48 -2.39
C LEU A 26 -2.97 -5.24 -2.70
N ALA A 27 -2.68 -6.32 -1.97
CA ALA A 27 -1.52 -7.18 -2.27
C ALA A 27 -1.62 -7.78 -3.67
N GLY A 28 -2.83 -8.17 -4.09
CA GLY A 28 -3.07 -8.64 -5.44
C GLY A 28 -2.77 -7.57 -6.50
N ILE A 29 -3.16 -6.33 -6.25
CA ILE A 29 -2.86 -5.21 -7.15
C ILE A 29 -1.35 -4.99 -7.26
N ILE A 30 -0.65 -5.03 -6.14
CA ILE A 30 0.81 -4.88 -6.12
C ILE A 30 1.46 -5.95 -7.00
N ARG A 31 1.04 -7.19 -6.84
CA ARG A 31 1.61 -8.31 -7.58
C ARG A 31 1.30 -8.23 -9.07
N GLU A 32 0.05 -7.95 -9.40
CA GLU A 32 -0.43 -8.04 -10.79
C GLU A 32 -0.22 -6.77 -11.59
N LYS A 33 -0.54 -5.61 -11.00
CA LYS A 33 -0.51 -4.34 -11.72
C LYS A 33 0.77 -3.56 -11.52
N MET A 34 1.31 -3.58 -10.32
CA MET A 34 2.55 -2.87 -10.03
C MET A 34 3.78 -3.75 -10.27
N GLN A 35 3.59 -5.06 -10.38
CA GLN A 35 4.64 -6.04 -10.65
C GLN A 35 5.76 -5.98 -9.59
N HIS A 36 5.35 -5.82 -8.34
CA HIS A 36 6.22 -5.84 -7.19
C HIS A 36 5.84 -6.98 -6.26
N ASP A 37 6.72 -7.27 -5.31
CA ASP A 37 6.48 -8.25 -4.26
C ASP A 37 5.83 -7.52 -3.07
N PRO A 38 4.55 -7.83 -2.75
CA PRO A 38 3.90 -7.16 -1.61
C PRO A 38 4.51 -7.54 -0.25
N TYR A 39 5.32 -8.58 -0.19
CA TYR A 39 5.96 -9.04 1.05
C TYR A 39 7.34 -8.43 1.28
N SER A 40 7.74 -7.46 0.49
CA SER A 40 9.03 -6.80 0.67
C SER A 40 9.00 -5.87 1.86
N TYR A 41 9.92 -6.05 2.81
CA TYR A 41 10.01 -5.20 4.01
C TYR A 41 10.46 -3.77 3.70
N ASP A 42 11.13 -3.57 2.58
CA ASP A 42 11.73 -2.28 2.24
C ASP A 42 10.80 -1.40 1.41
N GLU A 43 9.59 -1.88 1.12
CA GLU A 43 8.68 -1.19 0.22
C GLU A 43 7.34 -0.93 0.88
N ALA A 44 6.82 0.27 0.67
CA ALA A 44 5.48 0.63 1.08
C ALA A 44 4.71 1.10 -0.15
N PHE A 45 3.44 0.74 -0.22
CA PHE A 45 2.61 0.97 -1.40
C PHE A 45 1.46 1.90 -1.04
N ILE A 46 1.31 2.95 -1.83
CA ILE A 46 0.34 4.01 -1.57
C ILE A 46 -0.79 3.92 -2.61
N PHE A 47 -2.01 3.80 -2.11
CA PHE A 47 -3.22 3.74 -2.92
C PHE A 47 -4.11 4.92 -2.57
N TYR A 48 -4.80 5.44 -3.56
CA TYR A 48 -5.66 6.60 -3.38
C TYR A 48 -7.02 6.39 -4.03
N SER A 49 -8.04 7.04 -3.46
CA SER A 49 -9.39 6.96 -3.97
C SER A 49 -9.56 7.79 -5.23
N LYS A 50 -10.64 7.48 -5.98
CA LYS A 50 -10.95 8.16 -7.22
C LYS A 50 -11.17 9.67 -7.04
N ASP A 51 -11.69 10.07 -5.88
CA ASP A 51 -11.90 11.49 -5.56
C ASP A 51 -10.70 12.14 -4.86
N TYR A 52 -9.61 11.41 -4.72
CA TYR A 52 -8.36 11.85 -4.09
C TYR A 52 -8.49 12.29 -2.63
N ARG A 53 -9.54 11.85 -1.94
CA ARG A 53 -9.75 12.21 -0.53
C ARG A 53 -9.26 11.16 0.45
N LYS A 54 -9.09 9.94 0.01
CA LYS A 54 -8.69 8.83 0.86
C LYS A 54 -7.43 8.21 0.33
N VAL A 55 -6.55 7.83 1.25
CA VAL A 55 -5.28 7.17 0.94
C VAL A 55 -5.18 5.95 1.82
N LYS A 56 -4.66 4.86 1.26
CA LYS A 56 -4.28 3.68 2.02
C LYS A 56 -2.83 3.36 1.72
N ILE A 57 -2.08 3.07 2.79
CA ILE A 57 -0.68 2.68 2.68
C ILE A 57 -0.55 1.25 3.16
N LEU A 58 -0.04 0.38 2.31
CA LEU A 58 0.20 -1.02 2.65
C LEU A 58 1.69 -1.26 2.80
N HIS A 59 2.07 -1.83 3.94
CA HIS A 59 3.45 -2.18 4.24
C HIS A 59 3.47 -3.54 4.92
N TYR A 60 4.37 -4.41 4.50
CA TYR A 60 4.55 -5.72 5.12
C TYR A 60 5.69 -5.66 6.13
N ASP A 61 5.42 -6.10 7.36
CA ASP A 61 6.45 -6.18 8.40
C ASP A 61 6.38 -7.55 9.10
N ILE A 62 7.16 -7.70 10.17
CA ILE A 62 7.28 -8.97 10.90
C ILE A 62 5.92 -9.47 11.45
N ASN A 63 4.97 -8.58 11.64
CA ASN A 63 3.64 -8.91 12.14
C ASN A 63 2.63 -9.13 11.01
N GLY A 64 3.06 -9.09 9.77
CA GLY A 64 2.21 -9.22 8.60
C GLY A 64 1.96 -7.89 7.91
N PHE A 65 0.87 -7.80 7.16
CA PHE A 65 0.52 -6.56 6.48
C PHE A 65 0.00 -5.51 7.45
N CYS A 66 0.55 -4.33 7.34
CA CYS A 66 0.08 -3.15 8.04
C CYS A 66 -0.62 -2.24 7.04
N LEU A 67 -1.89 -1.93 7.28
CA LEU A 67 -2.69 -1.11 6.39
C LEU A 67 -3.12 0.15 7.13
N ILE A 68 -2.70 1.31 6.63
CA ILE A 68 -3.05 2.60 7.22
C ILE A 68 -4.04 3.31 6.33
N PRO A 69 -5.29 3.50 6.78
CA PRO A 69 -6.23 4.35 6.09
C PRO A 69 -6.03 5.80 6.52
N GLU A 70 -5.98 6.70 5.55
CA GLU A 70 -5.85 8.13 5.80
C GLU A 70 -6.86 8.91 4.97
N VAL A 71 -7.27 10.05 5.49
CA VAL A 71 -8.14 11.00 4.79
C VAL A 71 -7.32 12.27 4.53
N VAL A 72 -7.31 12.65 3.29
CA VAL A 72 -6.57 13.83 2.86
C VAL A 72 -7.43 15.10 3.00
#